data_8e087acc3e146c3e0e93b7d8958ea097
#
_entry.id   8e087acc3e146c3e0e93b7d8958ea097
#
_cell.length_a   1.000
_cell.length_b   1.000
_cell.length_c   1.000
_cell.angle_alpha   90.00
_cell.angle_beta   90.00
_cell.angle_gamma   90.00
#
_symmetry.space_group_name_H-M   'P 1'
#
loop_
_entity.id
_entity.type
_entity.pdbx_description
1 polymer ?
#
loop_
_entity_poly.entity_id
_entity_poly.type
_entity_poly.pdbx_seq_one_letter_code
_entity_poly.pdbx_strand_id
1 'polypeptide(L)'
;MQTKSMDPMTLKKRLDEGSVILIDVREPNEHAREHIEGAKLVPLSRFQAENFAGLQDKTAVFHCRSGGRTSANARLLTSKGFRGAYQLGGGIVAWKAVGLPTRSQQQPAGERRRKLFGLF
;
A
#
# COMPACT_ATOMS: atom_id res chain seq x y z
N MET A 1 8.57 -13.57 13.87
CA MET A 1 7.39 -12.73 13.99
C MET A 1 6.71 -12.58 12.66
N GLN A 2 5.39 -12.65 12.62
CA GLN A 2 4.64 -12.60 11.38
C GLN A 2 3.60 -11.51 11.45
N THR A 3 3.30 -10.91 10.30
CA THR A 3 2.19 -9.98 10.18
C THR A 3 0.90 -10.78 10.00
N LYS A 4 -0.19 -10.23 10.49
CA LYS A 4 -1.51 -10.79 10.20
C LYS A 4 -1.96 -10.30 8.83
N SER A 5 -2.77 -11.09 8.16
CA SER A 5 -3.27 -10.76 6.84
C SER A 5 -4.58 -9.99 6.96
N MET A 6 -4.75 -8.97 6.12
CA MET A 6 -5.99 -8.20 6.02
C MET A 6 -6.46 -8.32 4.58
N ASP A 7 -7.73 -8.64 4.36
CA ASP A 7 -8.25 -8.76 3.01
C ASP A 7 -8.51 -7.38 2.39
N PRO A 8 -8.58 -7.29 1.05
CA PRO A 8 -8.72 -6.00 0.39
C PRO A 8 -9.94 -5.19 0.80
N MET A 9 -11.10 -5.82 0.96
CA MET A 9 -12.30 -5.08 1.31
C MET A 9 -12.22 -4.50 2.71
N THR A 10 -11.65 -5.25 3.65
CA THR A 10 -11.43 -4.76 5.00
C THR A 10 -10.44 -3.59 4.99
N LEU A 11 -9.37 -3.71 4.20
CA LEU A 11 -8.42 -2.62 4.08
C LEU A 11 -9.07 -1.36 3.52
N LYS A 12 -9.89 -1.51 2.48
CA LYS A 12 -10.58 -0.37 1.89
C LYS A 12 -11.42 0.35 2.92
N LYS A 13 -12.19 -0.41 3.71
CA LYS A 13 -13.01 0.18 4.76
C LYS A 13 -12.16 0.93 5.77
N ARG A 14 -11.05 0.33 6.19
CA ARG A 14 -10.19 0.96 7.19
C ARG A 14 -9.47 2.19 6.66
N LEU A 15 -9.11 2.18 5.38
CA LEU A 15 -8.53 3.36 4.74
C LEU A 15 -9.55 4.49 4.71
N ASP A 16 -10.79 4.18 4.34
CA ASP A 16 -11.85 5.18 4.30
C ASP A 16 -12.13 5.77 5.68
N GLU A 17 -11.99 4.96 6.72
CA GLU A 17 -12.18 5.41 8.11
C GLU A 17 -10.96 6.15 8.66
N GLY A 18 -9.85 6.11 7.96
CA GLY A 18 -8.62 6.72 8.45
C GLY A 18 -7.97 5.99 9.61
N SER A 19 -8.29 4.70 9.80
CA SER A 19 -7.84 3.96 10.97
C SER A 19 -6.53 3.21 10.75
N VAL A 20 -6.01 3.19 9.53
CA VAL A 20 -4.74 2.52 9.22
C VAL A 20 -3.92 3.40 8.30
N ILE A 21 -2.61 3.13 8.27
CA ILE A 21 -1.75 3.67 7.22
C ILE A 21 -1.36 2.52 6.31
N LEU A 22 -1.34 2.79 5.02
CA LEU A 22 -0.97 1.79 4.02
C LEU A 22 0.43 2.09 3.52
N ILE A 23 1.29 1.10 3.56
CA ILE A 23 2.69 1.26 3.16
C ILE A 23 2.98 0.29 2.01
N ASP A 24 3.36 0.87 0.86
CA ASP A 24 3.74 0.13 -0.32
C ASP A 24 5.25 -0.12 -0.26
N VAL A 25 5.64 -1.38 -0.15
CA VAL A 25 7.06 -1.72 -0.01
C VAL A 25 7.69 -2.14 -1.33
N ARG A 26 6.98 -1.94 -2.44
CA ARG A 26 7.54 -2.21 -3.77
C ARG A 26 8.52 -1.12 -4.16
N GLU A 27 9.17 -1.29 -5.31
CA GLU A 27 10.13 -0.30 -5.76
C GLU A 27 9.42 0.88 -6.43
N PRO A 28 10.11 2.05 -6.54
CA PRO A 28 9.46 3.26 -7.04
C PRO A 28 8.86 3.13 -8.44
N ASN A 29 9.49 2.37 -9.33
CA ASN A 29 8.94 2.21 -10.67
C ASN A 29 7.63 1.42 -10.66
N GLU A 30 7.48 0.48 -9.73
CA GLU A 30 6.22 -0.25 -9.59
C GLU A 30 5.12 0.68 -9.10
N HIS A 31 5.42 1.49 -8.09
CA HIS A 31 4.46 2.43 -7.53
C HIS A 31 4.05 3.48 -8.57
N ALA A 32 5.00 3.98 -9.34
CA ALA A 32 4.68 4.98 -10.35
C ALA A 32 3.77 4.41 -11.44
N ARG A 33 3.98 3.15 -11.77
CA ARG A 33 3.17 2.50 -12.81
C ARG A 33 1.75 2.25 -12.35
N GLU A 34 1.60 1.80 -11.11
CA GLU A 34 0.28 1.54 -10.54
C GLU A 34 0.39 1.44 -9.04
N HIS A 35 -0.48 2.13 -8.31
CA HIS A 35 -0.48 2.09 -6.85
C HIS A 35 -1.88 2.30 -6.30
N ILE A 36 -2.06 1.95 -5.03
CA ILE A 36 -3.29 2.20 -4.31
C ILE A 36 -3.22 3.63 -3.78
N GLU A 37 -4.28 4.39 -3.99
CA GLU A 37 -4.32 5.78 -3.55
C GLU A 37 -4.15 5.88 -2.04
N GLY A 38 -3.30 6.80 -1.61
CA GLY A 38 -3.03 6.99 -0.19
C GLY A 38 -1.90 6.15 0.35
N ALA A 39 -1.35 5.23 -0.43
CA ALA A 39 -0.23 4.41 0.03
C ALA A 39 1.04 5.25 0.12
N LYS A 40 1.73 5.11 1.25
CA LYS A 40 3.05 5.71 1.42
C LYS A 40 4.08 4.75 0.86
N LEU A 41 4.88 5.22 -0.09
CA LEU A 41 5.91 4.39 -0.71
C LEU A 41 7.14 4.33 0.19
N VAL A 42 7.47 3.15 0.66
CA VAL A 42 8.71 2.90 1.39
C VAL A 42 9.29 1.59 0.87
N PRO A 43 10.11 1.64 -0.17
CA PRO A 43 10.65 0.42 -0.77
C PRO A 43 11.41 -0.41 0.24
N LEU A 44 11.35 -1.74 0.10
CA LEU A 44 12.12 -2.62 0.98
C LEU A 44 13.58 -2.26 0.99
N SER A 45 14.13 -1.83 -0.15
CA SER A 45 15.54 -1.45 -0.26
C SER A 45 15.91 -0.28 0.66
N ARG A 46 14.95 0.51 1.11
CA ARG A 46 15.19 1.66 1.99
C ARG A 46 14.44 1.57 3.30
N PHE A 47 13.72 0.49 3.53
CA PHE A 47 12.84 0.38 4.70
C PHE A 47 13.63 0.49 6.01
N GLN A 48 14.81 -0.13 6.05
CA GLN A 48 15.63 -0.14 7.26
C GLN A 48 15.96 1.28 7.72
N ALA A 49 16.22 2.18 6.78
CA ALA A 49 16.63 3.55 7.08
C ALA A 49 15.46 4.50 7.28
N GLU A 50 14.25 4.06 6.99
CA GLU A 50 13.08 4.95 7.05
C GLU A 50 12.73 5.28 8.50
N ASN A 51 12.35 6.54 8.72
CA ASN A 51 11.96 7.02 10.03
C ASN A 51 10.43 7.16 10.06
N PHE A 52 9.78 6.40 10.93
CA PHE A 52 8.33 6.43 11.07
C PHE A 52 7.89 7.18 12.33
N ALA A 53 8.73 8.09 12.83
CA ALA A 53 8.39 8.85 14.04
C ALA A 53 7.06 9.55 13.86
N GLY A 54 6.21 9.47 14.88
CA GLY A 54 4.88 10.07 14.83
C GLY A 54 3.82 9.16 14.22
N LEU A 55 4.20 8.00 13.70
CA LEU A 55 3.27 7.07 13.09
C LEU A 55 3.13 5.76 13.86
N GLN A 56 3.96 5.52 14.89
CA GLN A 56 3.96 4.23 15.57
C GLN A 56 2.69 3.94 16.36
N ASP A 57 1.90 4.96 16.69
CA ASP A 57 0.63 4.75 17.37
C ASP A 57 -0.46 4.27 16.41
N LYS A 58 -0.15 4.16 15.14
CA LYS A 58 -1.12 3.74 14.13
C LYS A 58 -0.94 2.27 13.78
N THR A 59 -1.99 1.71 13.20
CA THR A 59 -1.92 0.36 12.61
C THR A 59 -1.41 0.50 11.19
N ALA A 60 -0.35 -0.24 10.87
CA ALA A 60 0.24 -0.23 9.54
C ALA A 60 -0.22 -1.46 8.76
N VAL A 61 -0.52 -1.27 7.49
CA VAL A 61 -0.78 -2.37 6.57
C VAL A 61 0.26 -2.26 5.46
N PHE A 62 1.04 -3.31 5.28
CA PHE A 62 2.10 -3.35 4.28
C PHE A 62 1.61 -4.13 3.06
N HIS A 63 1.98 -3.70 1.86
CA HIS A 63 1.65 -4.49 0.68
C HIS A 63 2.78 -4.49 -0.32
N CYS A 64 2.83 -5.57 -1.07
CA CYS A 64 3.68 -5.70 -2.25
C CYS A 64 2.79 -6.09 -3.43
N ARG A 65 3.33 -6.79 -4.41
CA ARG A 65 2.53 -7.15 -5.57
C ARG A 65 1.54 -8.27 -5.25
N SER A 66 2.02 -9.38 -4.70
CA SER A 66 1.19 -10.57 -4.48
C SER A 66 1.30 -11.16 -3.08
N GLY A 67 2.05 -10.52 -2.19
CA GLY A 67 2.19 -10.97 -0.80
C GLY A 67 3.50 -11.67 -0.48
N GLY A 68 4.28 -12.04 -1.48
CA GLY A 68 5.52 -12.77 -1.24
C GLY A 68 6.58 -11.96 -0.53
N ARG A 69 6.79 -10.72 -0.97
CA ARG A 69 7.81 -9.86 -0.38
C ARG A 69 7.45 -9.47 1.05
N THR A 70 6.17 -9.16 1.31
CA THR A 70 5.75 -8.81 2.67
C THR A 70 5.87 -9.99 3.61
N SER A 71 5.47 -11.18 3.17
CA SER A 71 5.59 -12.37 4.01
C SER A 71 7.06 -12.70 4.31
N ALA A 72 7.91 -12.60 3.29
CA ALA A 72 9.32 -12.93 3.46
C ALA A 72 10.06 -11.93 4.35
N ASN A 73 9.53 -10.72 4.49
CA ASN A 73 10.18 -9.66 5.25
C ASN A 73 9.41 -9.23 6.49
N ALA A 74 8.56 -10.12 7.02
CA ALA A 74 7.69 -9.78 8.14
C ALA A 74 8.48 -9.25 9.35
N ARG A 75 9.64 -9.84 9.63
CA ARG A 75 10.45 -9.40 10.78
C ARG A 75 10.91 -7.95 10.61
N LEU A 76 11.38 -7.61 9.42
CA LEU A 76 11.79 -6.24 9.13
C LEU A 76 10.62 -5.29 9.23
N LEU A 77 9.48 -5.65 8.64
CA LEU A 77 8.31 -4.76 8.61
C LEU A 77 7.76 -4.51 10.02
N THR A 78 7.83 -5.51 10.90
CA THR A 78 7.33 -5.34 12.26
C THR A 78 8.35 -4.68 13.19
N SER A 79 9.58 -4.47 12.74
CA SER A 79 10.65 -3.96 13.59
C SER A 79 10.52 -2.48 13.93
N LYS A 80 9.65 -1.75 13.22
CA LYS A 80 9.55 -0.30 13.39
C LYS A 80 8.59 0.12 14.51
N GLY A 81 8.00 -0.83 15.22
CA GLY A 81 7.24 -0.53 16.42
C GLY A 81 5.85 0.02 16.22
N PHE A 82 5.21 -0.27 15.10
CA PHE A 82 3.83 0.13 14.91
C PHE A 82 2.92 -0.56 15.90
N ARG A 83 1.84 0.13 16.27
CA ARG A 83 0.86 -0.40 17.19
C ARG A 83 0.27 -1.72 16.73
N GLY A 84 0.04 -1.85 15.42
CA GLY A 84 -0.39 -3.08 14.78
C GLY A 84 0.24 -3.18 13.41
N ALA A 85 0.56 -4.40 12.99
CA ALA A 85 1.20 -4.63 11.70
C ALA A 85 0.47 -5.73 10.97
N TYR A 86 -0.04 -5.40 9.79
CA TYR A 86 -0.77 -6.32 8.92
C TYR A 86 -0.13 -6.31 7.55
N GLN A 87 -0.42 -7.33 6.76
CA GLN A 87 -0.09 -7.29 5.34
C GLN A 87 -1.38 -7.44 4.55
N LEU A 88 -1.43 -6.80 3.39
CA LEU A 88 -2.56 -6.96 2.47
C LEU A 88 -2.47 -8.33 1.85
N GLY A 89 -3.43 -9.19 2.16
CA GLY A 89 -3.45 -10.55 1.62
C GLY A 89 -3.54 -10.52 0.11
N GLY A 90 -2.59 -11.17 -0.55
CA GLY A 90 -2.51 -11.20 -2.01
C GLY A 90 -2.03 -9.91 -2.65
N GLY A 91 -1.67 -8.90 -1.87
CA GLY A 91 -1.07 -7.66 -2.37
C GLY A 91 -1.99 -6.88 -3.30
N ILE A 92 -1.38 -6.01 -4.12
CA ILE A 92 -2.16 -5.17 -5.03
C ILE A 92 -2.90 -6.02 -6.07
N VAL A 93 -2.39 -7.22 -6.39
CA VAL A 93 -3.09 -8.12 -7.31
C VAL A 93 -4.46 -8.49 -6.75
N ALA A 94 -4.53 -8.85 -5.46
CA ALA A 94 -5.80 -9.20 -4.84
C ALA A 94 -6.73 -7.97 -4.73
N TRP A 95 -6.16 -6.81 -4.44
CA TRP A 95 -6.91 -5.55 -4.39
C TRP A 95 -7.63 -5.31 -5.71
N LYS A 96 -6.90 -5.46 -6.83
CA LYS A 96 -7.48 -5.27 -8.15
C LYS A 96 -8.49 -6.36 -8.50
N ALA A 97 -8.23 -7.58 -8.05
CA ALA A 97 -9.09 -8.71 -8.38
C ALA A 97 -10.50 -8.56 -7.83
N VAL A 98 -10.68 -7.83 -6.72
CA VAL A 98 -12.00 -7.56 -6.17
C VAL A 98 -12.57 -6.24 -6.69
N GLY A 99 -11.94 -5.63 -7.69
CA GLY A 99 -12.48 -4.46 -8.37
C GLY A 99 -12.16 -3.13 -7.74
N LEU A 100 -11.22 -3.07 -6.79
CA LEU A 100 -10.88 -1.81 -6.15
C LEU A 100 -9.91 -1.01 -7.01
N PRO A 101 -9.98 0.32 -6.96
CA PRO A 101 -9.26 1.17 -7.90
C PRO A 101 -7.79 1.35 -7.58
N THR A 102 -7.01 1.60 -8.63
CA THR A 102 -5.61 1.98 -8.50
C THR A 102 -5.38 3.26 -9.29
N ARG A 103 -4.22 3.86 -9.08
CA ARG A 103 -3.80 5.09 -9.74
C ARG A 103 -2.47 4.88 -10.42
N SER A 104 -2.15 5.75 -11.37
CA SER A 104 -0.88 5.72 -12.06
C SER A 104 -0.32 7.14 -12.10
N GLN A 105 0.94 7.29 -11.69
CA GLN A 105 1.61 8.57 -11.79
C GLN A 105 2.00 8.93 -13.22
N GLN A 106 1.89 7.97 -14.12
CA GLN A 106 2.20 8.18 -15.51
C GLN A 106 1.08 8.86 -16.27
N GLN A 107 -0.08 9.05 -15.61
CA GLN A 107 -1.22 9.74 -16.20
C GLN A 107 -1.42 11.07 -15.50
N PRO A 108 -1.13 12.18 -16.18
CA PRO A 108 -1.41 13.50 -15.62
C PRO A 108 -2.89 13.67 -15.30
N ALA A 109 -3.20 14.45 -14.26
CA ALA A 109 -4.58 14.67 -13.83
C ALA A 109 -5.45 15.21 -14.98
N GLY A 110 -4.90 16.10 -15.79
CA GLY A 110 -5.64 16.66 -16.90
C GLY A 110 -6.03 15.61 -17.92
N GLU A 111 -5.13 14.67 -18.21
CA GLU A 111 -5.44 13.59 -19.15
C GLU A 111 -6.52 12.68 -18.60
N ARG A 112 -6.47 12.39 -17.30
CA ARG A 112 -7.50 11.57 -16.71
C ARG A 112 -8.86 12.22 -16.83
N ARG A 113 -8.94 13.53 -16.62
CA ARG A 113 -10.21 14.24 -16.76
C ARG A 113 -10.69 14.24 -18.19
N ARG A 114 -9.77 14.45 -19.14
CA ARG A 114 -10.15 14.43 -20.55
C ARG A 114 -10.70 13.07 -20.94
N LYS A 115 -10.08 12.01 -20.48
CA LYS A 115 -10.57 10.68 -20.78
C LYS A 115 -11.92 10.43 -20.17
N LEU A 116 -12.15 10.93 -18.97
CA LEU A 116 -13.44 10.76 -18.33
C LEU A 116 -14.55 11.48 -19.07
N PHE A 117 -14.24 12.65 -19.62
CA PHE A 117 -15.25 13.42 -20.35
C PHE A 117 -15.45 12.92 -21.74
N GLY A 118 -14.53 12.19 -22.19
CA GLY A 118 -14.59 11.77 -23.58
C GLY A 118 -14.21 12.85 -24.53
N LEU A 119 -14.16 13.75 -24.08
CA LEU A 119 -14.15 14.61 -24.59
C LEU A 119 -13.88 15.43 -24.78
N PHE A 120 -14.04 15.45 -24.69
CA PHE A 120 -14.05 16.29 -24.97
C PHE A 120 -13.52 16.49 -25.65
#